data_99298e5d695c8b8a7cbdf19c8c6059ac
#
_entry.id   99298e5d695c8b8a7cbdf19c8c6059ac
#
_cell.length_a   1.000
_cell.length_b   1.000
_cell.length_c   1.000
_cell.angle_alpha   90.00
_cell.angle_beta   90.00
_cell.angle_gamma   90.00
#
_symmetry.space_group_name_H-M   'P 1'
#
loop_
_entity.id
_entity.type
_entity.pdbx_description
1 polymer ?
#
loop_
_entity_poly.entity_id
_entity_poly.type
_entity_poly.pdbx_seq_one_letter_code
_entity_poly.pdbx_strand_id
1 'polypeptide(L)'
;ILNSIYIYGSDELKKYIETLNVKIVNLSISDAILIGRKEINNEIEIKDIISQVQNGKQIFCLNKDLTYPTEYGEQPGNGAVVKIIEDELSINIQSLGKSGEMYSSYFKINKIPINYVVGDRVDTDIIFSKYLNATSFLVSSGVDNYLDKSLADYQLTNFSDIVPFVVENS
;
A
#
# COMPACT_ATOMS: atom_id res chain seq x y z
N ILE A 1 22.64 1.71 2.91
CA ILE A 1 21.74 2.84 3.25
C ILE A 1 21.31 3.48 1.95
N LEU A 2 20.00 3.57 1.71
CA LEU A 2 19.44 4.29 0.56
C LEU A 2 19.60 5.81 0.80
N ASN A 3 20.28 6.51 -0.10
CA ASN A 3 20.53 7.94 0.03
C ASN A 3 19.67 8.77 -0.95
N SER A 4 19.16 8.11 -2.00
CA SER A 4 18.38 8.78 -3.05
C SER A 4 17.34 7.84 -3.64
N ILE A 5 16.21 8.41 -4.05
CA ILE A 5 15.13 7.65 -4.68
C ILE A 5 14.67 8.31 -5.97
N TYR A 6 14.18 7.49 -6.88
CA TYR A 6 13.33 7.92 -7.99
C TYR A 6 11.88 7.66 -7.61
N ILE A 7 10.97 8.59 -7.92
CA ILE A 7 9.53 8.44 -7.63
C ILE A 7 8.74 8.41 -8.93
N TYR A 8 8.13 7.27 -9.21
CA TYR A 8 7.02 7.17 -10.15
C TYR A 8 5.74 7.50 -9.41
N GLY A 9 5.22 8.70 -9.56
CA GLY A 9 4.06 9.17 -8.80
C GLY A 9 3.68 10.60 -9.15
N SER A 10 2.65 11.12 -8.46
CA SER A 10 2.18 12.50 -8.65
C SER A 10 3.21 13.52 -8.13
N ASP A 11 3.06 14.76 -8.59
CA ASP A 11 3.94 15.85 -8.15
C ASP A 11 3.70 16.21 -6.68
N GLU A 12 2.48 16.01 -6.17
CA GLU A 12 2.15 16.20 -4.75
C GLU A 12 2.90 15.18 -3.88
N LEU A 13 2.96 13.91 -4.34
CA LEU A 13 3.74 12.88 -3.64
C LEU A 13 5.22 13.26 -3.60
N LYS A 14 5.79 13.71 -4.72
CA LYS A 14 7.20 14.14 -4.77
C LYS A 14 7.47 15.28 -3.80
N LYS A 15 6.64 16.33 -3.83
CA LYS A 15 6.73 17.45 -2.89
C LYS A 15 6.65 17.01 -1.43
N TYR A 16 5.73 16.08 -1.11
CA TYR A 16 5.61 15.56 0.25
C TYR A 16 6.87 14.80 0.69
N ILE A 17 7.41 13.93 -0.16
CA ILE A 17 8.64 13.16 0.14
C ILE A 17 9.85 14.08 0.33
N GLU A 18 9.96 15.18 -0.42
CA GLU A 18 11.00 16.19 -0.23
C GLU A 18 10.99 16.80 1.17
N THR A 19 9.80 16.97 1.77
CA THR A 19 9.69 17.48 3.17
C THR A 19 10.27 16.50 4.21
N LEU A 20 10.46 15.25 3.85
CA LEU A 20 11.04 14.20 4.72
C LEU A 20 12.57 14.12 4.59
N ASN A 21 13.21 15.10 3.94
CA ASN A 21 14.65 15.13 3.67
C ASN A 21 15.17 13.92 2.87
N VAL A 22 14.32 13.32 2.04
CA VAL A 22 14.69 12.24 1.11
C VAL A 22 15.10 12.88 -0.22
N LYS A 23 16.29 12.56 -0.71
CA LYS A 23 16.79 13.10 -1.97
C LYS A 23 16.10 12.42 -3.15
N ILE A 24 15.30 13.18 -3.91
CA ILE A 24 14.68 12.71 -5.16
C ILE A 24 15.61 13.02 -6.31
N VAL A 25 15.85 12.03 -7.17
CA VAL A 25 16.76 12.13 -8.32
C VAL A 25 16.19 11.42 -9.54
N ASN A 26 16.84 11.58 -10.69
CA ASN A 26 16.48 10.87 -11.91
C ASN A 26 16.65 9.35 -11.76
N LEU A 27 15.84 8.59 -12.51
CA LEU A 27 15.79 7.13 -12.47
C LEU A 27 17.17 6.46 -12.62
N SER A 28 18.01 6.96 -13.53
CA SER A 28 19.32 6.37 -13.81
C SER A 28 20.30 6.43 -12.64
N ILE A 29 20.22 7.47 -11.81
CA ILE A 29 21.18 7.73 -10.70
C ILE A 29 20.60 7.49 -9.31
N SER A 30 19.34 7.03 -9.21
CA SER A 30 18.72 6.71 -7.92
C SER A 30 19.24 5.40 -7.34
N ASP A 31 19.26 5.29 -6.01
CA ASP A 31 19.56 4.03 -5.31
C ASP A 31 18.36 3.08 -5.34
N ALA A 32 17.15 3.63 -5.30
CA ALA A 32 15.92 2.84 -5.32
C ALA A 32 14.80 3.56 -6.08
N ILE A 33 13.74 2.81 -6.38
CA ILE A 33 12.53 3.26 -7.03
C ILE A 33 11.36 3.14 -6.07
N LEU A 34 10.54 4.18 -5.97
CA LEU A 34 9.28 4.17 -5.24
C LEU A 34 8.12 4.35 -6.23
N ILE A 35 7.23 3.37 -6.29
CA ILE A 35 6.01 3.42 -7.08
C ILE A 35 4.88 3.98 -6.20
N GLY A 36 4.34 5.12 -6.60
CA GLY A 36 3.16 5.76 -6.06
C GLY A 36 2.12 6.01 -7.14
N ARG A 37 0.97 6.53 -6.75
CA ARG A 37 -0.10 6.81 -7.70
C ARG A 37 0.26 7.94 -8.65
N LYS A 38 0.01 7.73 -9.94
CA LYS A 38 0.11 8.72 -11.01
C LYS A 38 -1.20 8.74 -11.79
N GLU A 39 -1.73 9.91 -12.14
CA GLU A 39 -3.03 10.04 -12.81
C GLU A 39 -3.00 9.44 -14.21
N ILE A 40 -1.92 9.67 -14.94
CA ILE A 40 -1.73 9.15 -16.29
C ILE A 40 -0.48 8.25 -16.31
N ASN A 41 -0.69 6.97 -16.56
CA ASN A 41 0.42 6.03 -16.66
C ASN A 41 1.22 6.27 -17.94
N ASN A 42 2.54 6.22 -17.82
CA ASN A 42 3.46 6.38 -18.94
C ASN A 42 4.16 5.04 -19.22
N GLU A 43 3.77 4.39 -20.30
CA GLU A 43 4.31 3.07 -20.67
C GLU A 43 5.83 3.08 -20.92
N ILE A 44 6.37 4.17 -21.47
CA ILE A 44 7.81 4.29 -21.73
C ILE A 44 8.55 4.34 -20.40
N GLU A 45 8.07 5.16 -19.47
CA GLU A 45 8.63 5.29 -18.12
C GLU A 45 8.56 3.96 -17.34
N ILE A 46 7.47 3.20 -17.49
CA ILE A 46 7.33 1.87 -16.87
C ILE A 46 8.36 0.89 -17.45
N LYS A 47 8.59 0.89 -18.78
CA LYS A 47 9.62 0.07 -19.42
C LYS A 47 11.03 0.43 -18.95
N ASP A 48 11.31 1.72 -18.78
CA ASP A 48 12.60 2.18 -18.24
C ASP A 48 12.77 1.71 -16.78
N ILE A 49 11.72 1.77 -15.96
CA ILE A 49 11.72 1.23 -14.58
C ILE A 49 12.03 -0.27 -14.60
N ILE A 50 11.32 -1.04 -15.41
CA ILE A 50 11.55 -2.48 -15.58
C ILE A 50 13.02 -2.76 -15.89
N SER A 51 13.59 -2.05 -16.86
CA SER A 51 15.00 -2.20 -17.24
C SER A 51 15.96 -1.90 -16.05
N GLN A 52 15.68 -0.87 -15.27
CA GLN A 52 16.52 -0.54 -14.10
C GLN A 52 16.41 -1.60 -12.99
N VAL A 53 15.22 -2.18 -12.78
CA VAL A 53 15.02 -3.26 -11.81
C VAL A 53 15.72 -4.55 -12.27
N GLN A 54 15.68 -4.90 -13.56
CA GLN A 54 16.43 -6.01 -14.12
C GLN A 54 17.94 -5.86 -13.90
N ASN A 55 18.45 -4.63 -13.90
CA ASN A 55 19.84 -4.29 -13.62
C ASN A 55 20.15 -4.23 -12.09
N GLY A 56 19.25 -4.70 -11.24
CA GLY A 56 19.47 -4.84 -9.81
C GLY A 56 19.05 -3.65 -8.95
N LYS A 57 18.36 -2.63 -9.51
CA LYS A 57 17.87 -1.52 -8.72
C LYS A 57 16.72 -1.95 -7.82
N GLN A 58 16.75 -1.56 -6.55
CA GLN A 58 15.68 -1.87 -5.60
C GLN A 58 14.40 -1.11 -5.96
N ILE A 59 13.25 -1.77 -5.74
CA ILE A 59 11.94 -1.19 -6.01
C ILE A 59 10.98 -1.46 -4.86
N PHE A 60 10.19 -0.44 -4.51
CA PHE A 60 9.14 -0.47 -3.50
C PHE A 60 7.87 0.19 -4.04
N CYS A 61 6.72 -0.11 -3.43
CA CYS A 61 5.47 0.57 -3.73
C CYS A 61 4.78 1.07 -2.45
N LEU A 62 4.01 2.14 -2.57
CA LEU A 62 3.25 2.67 -1.43
C LEU A 62 2.08 1.78 -1.04
N ASN A 63 1.38 1.20 -2.03
CA ASN A 63 0.31 0.23 -1.83
C ASN A 63 0.15 -0.63 -3.10
N LYS A 64 -0.69 -1.66 -3.01
CA LYS A 64 -1.02 -2.57 -4.11
C LYS A 64 -2.50 -2.53 -4.51
N ASP A 65 -3.21 -1.45 -4.20
CA ASP A 65 -4.61 -1.30 -4.57
C ASP A 65 -4.75 -1.25 -6.10
N LEU A 66 -5.42 -2.24 -6.67
CA LEU A 66 -5.59 -2.36 -8.13
C LEU A 66 -6.46 -1.26 -8.70
N THR A 67 -7.48 -0.84 -7.96
CA THR A 67 -8.40 0.21 -8.33
C THR A 67 -8.67 1.15 -7.15
N TYR A 68 -9.20 2.32 -7.44
CA TYR A 68 -9.74 3.24 -6.46
C TYR A 68 -11.03 3.89 -6.99
N PRO A 69 -12.02 4.17 -6.13
CA PRO A 69 -13.27 4.78 -6.53
C PRO A 69 -13.11 6.26 -6.85
N THR A 70 -13.80 6.72 -7.89
CA THR A 70 -13.96 8.13 -8.25
C THR A 70 -15.44 8.42 -8.54
N GLU A 71 -15.80 9.69 -8.72
CA GLU A 71 -17.13 10.09 -9.16
C GLU A 71 -17.49 9.56 -10.58
N TYR A 72 -16.48 9.16 -11.37
CA TYR A 72 -16.64 8.60 -12.71
C TYR A 72 -16.51 7.06 -12.74
N GLY A 73 -16.55 6.40 -11.59
CA GLY A 73 -16.34 4.96 -11.44
C GLY A 73 -14.95 4.59 -10.97
N GLU A 74 -14.65 3.29 -10.99
CA GLU A 74 -13.33 2.79 -10.60
C GLU A 74 -12.25 3.16 -11.61
N GLN A 75 -11.12 3.63 -11.11
CA GLN A 75 -9.94 3.94 -11.91
C GLN A 75 -8.75 3.06 -11.48
N PRO A 76 -7.79 2.80 -12.39
CA PRO A 76 -6.59 2.04 -12.05
C PRO A 76 -5.82 2.68 -10.90
N GLY A 77 -5.57 1.90 -9.86
CA GLY A 77 -4.79 2.29 -8.70
C GLY A 77 -3.28 2.08 -8.90
N ASN A 78 -2.53 2.33 -7.84
CA ASN A 78 -1.09 2.11 -7.82
C ASN A 78 -0.71 0.64 -8.09
N GLY A 79 -1.50 -0.30 -7.57
CA GLY A 79 -1.31 -1.73 -7.75
C GLY A 79 -1.41 -2.19 -9.21
N ALA A 80 -2.10 -1.46 -10.08
CA ALA A 80 -2.16 -1.80 -11.50
C ALA A 80 -0.77 -1.68 -12.16
N VAL A 81 -0.01 -0.61 -11.86
CA VAL A 81 1.37 -0.45 -12.34
C VAL A 81 2.31 -1.44 -11.68
N VAL A 82 2.17 -1.64 -10.37
CA VAL A 82 2.96 -2.63 -9.63
C VAL A 82 2.79 -4.01 -10.25
N LYS A 83 1.55 -4.41 -10.55
CA LYS A 83 1.25 -5.71 -11.17
C LYS A 83 1.91 -5.88 -12.54
N ILE A 84 1.90 -4.86 -13.38
CA ILE A 84 2.59 -4.90 -14.69
C ILE A 84 4.08 -5.24 -14.51
N ILE A 85 4.74 -4.57 -13.56
CA ILE A 85 6.17 -4.78 -13.28
C ILE A 85 6.43 -6.16 -12.67
N GLU A 86 5.58 -6.58 -11.73
CA GLU A 86 5.67 -7.90 -11.08
C GLU A 86 5.50 -9.04 -12.08
N ASP A 87 4.50 -8.95 -12.96
CA ASP A 87 4.20 -9.96 -13.98
C ASP A 87 5.34 -10.05 -15.00
N GLU A 88 5.89 -8.92 -15.46
CA GLU A 88 6.99 -8.89 -16.43
C GLU A 88 8.30 -9.46 -15.88
N LEU A 89 8.60 -9.16 -14.60
CA LEU A 89 9.86 -9.56 -13.97
C LEU A 89 9.76 -10.84 -13.13
N SER A 90 8.57 -11.39 -12.94
CA SER A 90 8.32 -12.53 -12.04
C SER A 90 8.85 -12.29 -10.63
N ILE A 91 8.66 -11.08 -10.10
CA ILE A 91 9.07 -10.68 -8.75
C ILE A 91 7.86 -10.29 -7.90
N ASN A 92 8.06 -10.17 -6.59
CA ASN A 92 7.10 -9.57 -5.68
C ASN A 92 7.67 -8.24 -5.14
N ILE A 93 7.05 -7.11 -5.51
CA ILE A 93 7.46 -5.78 -5.06
C ILE A 93 6.97 -5.56 -3.64
N GLN A 94 7.87 -5.15 -2.75
CA GLN A 94 7.54 -4.90 -1.36
C GLN A 94 6.67 -3.64 -1.22
N SER A 95 5.50 -3.80 -0.58
CA SER A 95 4.63 -2.68 -0.22
C SER A 95 5.10 -2.05 1.09
N LEU A 96 5.13 -0.71 1.11
CA LEU A 96 5.37 0.09 2.32
C LEU A 96 4.07 0.41 3.09
N GLY A 97 2.92 0.09 2.51
CA GLY A 97 1.59 0.29 3.10
C GLY A 97 1.05 -0.93 3.85
N LYS A 98 -0.22 -0.89 4.22
CA LYS A 98 -0.92 -1.88 5.06
C LYS A 98 -0.82 -3.33 4.55
N SER A 99 -0.77 -3.55 3.25
CA SER A 99 -0.60 -4.88 2.65
C SER A 99 0.81 -5.46 2.76
N GLY A 100 1.79 -4.71 3.33
CA GLY A 100 3.18 -5.11 3.44
C GLY A 100 3.66 -5.31 4.88
N GLU A 101 4.59 -6.25 5.06
CA GLU A 101 5.19 -6.50 6.36
C GLU A 101 6.00 -5.31 6.92
N MET A 102 6.54 -4.45 6.04
CA MET A 102 7.31 -3.28 6.49
C MET A 102 6.49 -2.33 7.34
N TYR A 103 5.24 -2.08 6.94
CA TYR A 103 4.36 -1.18 7.70
C TYR A 103 4.02 -1.77 9.07
N SER A 104 3.71 -3.06 9.15
CA SER A 104 3.46 -3.73 10.43
C SER A 104 4.71 -3.80 11.31
N SER A 105 5.89 -3.99 10.70
CA SER A 105 7.17 -3.99 11.40
C SER A 105 7.48 -2.66 12.08
N TYR A 106 7.06 -1.53 11.48
CA TYR A 106 7.19 -0.21 12.10
C TYR A 106 6.51 -0.17 13.49
N PHE A 107 5.28 -0.68 13.61
CA PHE A 107 4.55 -0.73 14.90
C PHE A 107 5.23 -1.65 15.91
N LYS A 108 5.70 -2.81 15.45
CA LYS A 108 6.40 -3.79 16.31
C LYS A 108 7.74 -3.25 16.83
N ILE A 109 8.55 -2.66 15.96
CA ILE A 109 9.86 -2.09 16.33
C ILE A 109 9.70 -0.93 17.31
N ASN A 110 8.72 -0.06 17.08
CA ASN A 110 8.46 1.09 17.94
C ASN A 110 7.61 0.74 19.17
N LYS A 111 7.23 -0.54 19.35
CA LYS A 111 6.41 -1.03 20.48
C LYS A 111 5.08 -0.28 20.61
N ILE A 112 4.48 0.08 19.46
CA ILE A 112 3.16 0.71 19.42
C ILE A 112 2.11 -0.40 19.47
N PRO A 113 1.31 -0.53 20.54
CA PRO A 113 0.30 -1.56 20.63
C PRO A 113 -0.87 -1.25 19.70
N ILE A 114 -1.23 -2.20 18.87
CA ILE A 114 -2.43 -2.15 18.01
C ILE A 114 -3.28 -3.36 18.38
N ASN A 115 -4.39 -3.13 19.04
CA ASN A 115 -5.31 -4.18 19.49
C ASN A 115 -6.40 -4.46 18.44
N TYR A 116 -6.81 -3.44 17.70
CA TYR A 116 -7.92 -3.49 16.76
C TYR A 116 -7.52 -2.87 15.43
N VAL A 117 -7.99 -3.48 14.34
CA VAL A 117 -7.94 -2.91 12.99
C VAL A 117 -9.35 -2.92 12.42
N VAL A 118 -9.82 -1.77 11.97
CA VAL A 118 -11.13 -1.60 11.34
C VAL A 118 -10.92 -1.12 9.91
N GLY A 119 -11.52 -1.78 8.97
CA GLY A 119 -11.42 -1.39 7.56
C GLY A 119 -12.47 -2.05 6.70
N ASP A 120 -12.51 -1.65 5.44
CA ASP A 120 -13.48 -2.11 4.46
C ASP A 120 -12.88 -3.04 3.39
N ARG A 121 -11.57 -3.31 3.51
CA ARG A 121 -10.85 -4.14 2.54
C ARG A 121 -10.18 -5.34 3.19
N VAL A 122 -10.45 -6.52 2.64
CA VAL A 122 -9.83 -7.76 3.12
C VAL A 122 -8.34 -7.80 2.75
N ASP A 123 -8.02 -7.44 1.50
CA ASP A 123 -6.67 -7.51 0.92
C ASP A 123 -5.64 -6.55 1.55
N THR A 124 -6.10 -5.51 2.22
CA THR A 124 -5.23 -4.54 2.91
C THR A 124 -5.48 -4.51 4.42
N ASP A 125 -6.69 -4.15 4.87
CA ASP A 125 -6.94 -3.91 6.29
C ASP A 125 -6.96 -5.21 7.11
N ILE A 126 -7.65 -6.23 6.62
CA ILE A 126 -7.75 -7.50 7.35
C ILE A 126 -6.40 -8.25 7.31
N ILE A 127 -5.71 -8.24 6.19
CA ILE A 127 -4.35 -8.81 6.12
C ILE A 127 -3.40 -8.06 7.06
N PHE A 128 -3.47 -6.73 7.11
CA PHE A 128 -2.67 -5.93 8.04
C PHE A 128 -2.90 -6.30 9.51
N SER A 129 -4.16 -6.54 9.91
CA SER A 129 -4.46 -7.00 11.28
C SER A 129 -3.74 -8.31 11.64
N LYS A 130 -3.66 -9.25 10.68
CA LYS A 130 -2.97 -10.54 10.89
C LYS A 130 -1.46 -10.36 11.10
N TYR A 131 -0.82 -9.43 10.38
CA TYR A 131 0.59 -9.10 10.63
C TYR A 131 0.83 -8.51 12.03
N LEU A 132 -0.17 -7.84 12.60
CA LEU A 132 -0.08 -7.22 13.93
C LEU A 132 -0.55 -8.14 15.07
N ASN A 133 -1.18 -9.28 14.76
CA ASN A 133 -1.96 -10.10 15.69
C ASN A 133 -3.07 -9.30 16.39
N ALA A 134 -3.69 -8.37 15.66
CA ALA A 134 -4.77 -7.52 16.13
C ALA A 134 -6.13 -8.10 15.73
N THR A 135 -7.16 -7.84 16.52
CA THR A 135 -8.53 -8.19 16.18
C THR A 135 -9.03 -7.35 15.01
N SER A 136 -9.58 -8.00 14.00
CA SER A 136 -10.01 -7.37 12.76
C SER A 136 -11.53 -7.22 12.68
N PHE A 137 -11.96 -6.04 12.24
CA PHE A 137 -13.35 -5.69 11.98
C PHE A 137 -13.50 -5.24 10.52
N LEU A 138 -14.21 -6.04 9.73
CA LEU A 138 -14.54 -5.68 8.35
C LEU A 138 -15.88 -4.94 8.32
N VAL A 139 -15.90 -3.71 7.80
CA VAL A 139 -17.13 -2.92 7.62
C VAL A 139 -17.64 -3.04 6.19
N SER A 140 -18.96 -3.24 6.04
CA SER A 140 -19.60 -3.44 4.73
C SER A 140 -19.95 -2.12 4.02
N SER A 141 -19.73 -0.97 4.67
CA SER A 141 -20.06 0.36 4.13
C SER A 141 -19.03 0.94 3.15
N GLY A 142 -17.95 0.20 2.90
CA GLY A 142 -16.85 0.63 2.03
C GLY A 142 -16.78 -0.11 0.69
N VAL A 143 -15.56 -0.31 0.21
CA VAL A 143 -15.29 -0.98 -1.07
C VAL A 143 -15.64 -2.45 -0.97
N ASP A 144 -16.58 -2.91 -1.82
CA ASP A 144 -16.86 -4.34 -1.93
C ASP A 144 -15.70 -5.02 -2.68
N ASN A 145 -15.04 -5.94 -2.00
CA ASN A 145 -14.03 -6.78 -2.61
C ASN A 145 -14.54 -8.22 -2.62
N TYR A 146 -14.25 -8.94 -3.69
CA TYR A 146 -14.67 -10.34 -3.90
C TYR A 146 -13.84 -11.35 -3.10
N LEU A 147 -13.02 -10.91 -2.17
CA LEU A 147 -12.20 -11.75 -1.33
C LEU A 147 -13.02 -12.39 -0.20
N ASP A 148 -12.48 -13.44 0.37
CA ASP A 148 -13.13 -14.19 1.45
C ASP A 148 -13.26 -13.34 2.72
N LYS A 149 -14.46 -12.85 2.98
CA LYS A 149 -14.78 -12.05 4.16
C LYS A 149 -14.65 -12.83 5.48
N SER A 150 -14.59 -14.17 5.43
CA SER A 150 -14.38 -15.01 6.61
C SER A 150 -13.00 -14.86 7.25
N LEU A 151 -12.05 -14.18 6.56
CA LEU A 151 -10.74 -13.85 7.12
C LEU A 151 -10.81 -12.81 8.24
N ALA A 152 -11.86 -11.98 8.30
CA ALA A 152 -12.09 -11.04 9.38
C ALA A 152 -12.64 -11.75 10.64
N ASP A 153 -12.18 -11.32 11.82
CA ASP A 153 -12.69 -11.86 13.08
C ASP A 153 -14.13 -11.42 13.33
N TYR A 154 -14.48 -10.19 12.91
CA TYR A 154 -15.85 -9.66 12.97
C TYR A 154 -16.23 -8.96 11.67
N GLN A 155 -17.50 -9.06 11.30
CA GLN A 155 -18.10 -8.35 10.18
C GLN A 155 -19.18 -7.41 10.71
N LEU A 156 -19.07 -6.13 10.41
CA LEU A 156 -19.95 -5.07 10.86
C LEU A 156 -20.63 -4.38 9.67
N THR A 157 -21.83 -3.86 9.88
CA THR A 157 -22.51 -3.09 8.84
C THR A 157 -21.89 -1.71 8.69
N ASN A 158 -21.63 -1.04 9.84
CA ASN A 158 -21.09 0.31 9.86
C ASN A 158 -19.92 0.41 10.84
N PHE A 159 -19.10 1.44 10.67
CA PHE A 159 -17.97 1.72 11.56
C PHE A 159 -18.42 1.94 13.02
N SER A 160 -19.58 2.57 13.26
CA SER A 160 -20.12 2.81 14.60
C SER A 160 -20.41 1.52 15.39
N ASP A 161 -20.62 0.41 14.71
CA ASP A 161 -20.96 -0.87 15.35
C ASP A 161 -19.78 -1.47 16.14
N ILE A 162 -18.57 -0.87 16.01
CA ILE A 162 -17.41 -1.27 16.82
C ILE A 162 -17.47 -0.79 18.27
N VAL A 163 -18.24 0.25 18.57
CA VAL A 163 -18.26 0.92 19.88
C VAL A 163 -18.46 -0.05 21.05
N PRO A 164 -19.40 -0.99 21.02
CA PRO A 164 -19.57 -1.98 22.10
C PRO A 164 -18.30 -2.79 22.40
N PHE A 165 -17.57 -3.20 21.34
CA PHE A 165 -16.36 -4.01 21.50
C PHE A 165 -15.20 -3.25 22.15
N VAL A 166 -15.09 -1.96 21.87
CA VAL A 166 -14.01 -1.14 22.44
C VAL A 166 -14.32 -0.74 23.87
N VAL A 167 -15.56 -0.40 24.18
CA VAL A 167 -15.97 0.05 25.54
C VAL A 167 -15.97 -1.10 26.55
N GLU A 168 -16.37 -2.31 26.14
CA GLU A 168 -16.41 -3.49 27.04
C GLU A 168 -15.00 -4.02 27.37
N ASN A 169 -13.98 -3.68 26.58
CA ASN A 169 -12.60 -4.17 26.73
C ASN A 169 -11.61 -3.07 27.13
N SER A 170 -12.10 -1.92 27.57
CA SER A 170 -11.32 -0.81 28.13
C SER A 170 -11.41 -0.84 29.66
#